data_aa8aefdea3490d5ecad4f8b1fd2907d6
#
_entry.id   aa8aefdea3490d5ecad4f8b1fd2907d6
#
_cell.length_a   1.000
_cell.length_b   1.000
_cell.length_c   1.000
_cell.angle_alpha   90.00
_cell.angle_beta   90.00
_cell.angle_gamma   90.00
#
_symmetry.space_group_name_H-M   'P 1'
#
loop_
_entity.id
_entity.type
_entity.pdbx_description
1 polymer ?
#
loop_
_entity_poly.entity_id
_entity_poly.type
_entity_poly.pdbx_seq_one_letter_code
_entity_poly.pdbx_strand_id
1 'polypeptide(L)' 'MRNRYTFSVSAELVYEIEAHTQKEAEKILVKEGGYEITYDDLYVEKKDYENATLISEEKLP' A
#
# COMPACT_ATOMS: atom_id res chain seq x y z
N MET A 1 -6.36 15.98 9.96
CA MET A 1 -7.41 15.27 9.21
C MET A 1 -6.84 14.00 8.58
N ARG A 2 -7.68 12.98 8.47
CA ARG A 2 -7.26 11.74 7.84
C ARG A 2 -7.43 11.86 6.34
N ASN A 3 -6.56 11.17 5.61
CA ASN A 3 -6.63 11.07 4.17
C ASN A 3 -6.62 9.60 3.79
N ARG A 4 -7.04 9.31 2.57
CA ARG A 4 -6.94 7.97 2.00
C ARG A 4 -5.82 7.95 0.99
N TYR A 5 -4.91 7.02 1.17
CA TYR A 5 -3.75 6.85 0.28
C TYR A 5 -3.88 5.51 -0.42
N THR A 6 -3.82 5.51 -1.73
CA THR A 6 -3.96 4.29 -2.52
C THR A 6 -2.62 3.94 -3.16
N PHE A 7 -2.15 2.73 -2.90
CA PHE A 7 -0.86 2.26 -3.40
C PHE A 7 -1.06 1.09 -4.35
N SER A 8 -0.23 1.04 -5.37
CA SER A 8 -0.14 -0.11 -6.25
C SER A 8 1.10 -0.92 -5.86
N VAL A 9 0.91 -2.21 -5.65
CA VAL A 9 1.99 -3.12 -5.32
C VAL A 9 2.08 -4.16 -6.42
N SER A 10 3.25 -4.28 -7.03
CA SER A 10 3.50 -5.20 -8.14
C SER A 10 2.51 -5.01 -9.29
N ALA A 11 2.05 -3.76 -9.49
CA ALA A 11 1.16 -3.35 -10.57
C ALA A 11 -0.22 -4.04 -10.60
N GLU A 12 -0.46 -5.04 -9.76
CA GLU A 12 -1.72 -5.78 -9.78
C GLU A 12 -2.50 -5.70 -8.48
N LEU A 13 -1.82 -5.38 -7.39
CA LEU A 13 -2.46 -5.25 -6.08
C LEU A 13 -2.60 -3.78 -5.72
N VAL A 14 -3.80 -3.41 -5.29
CA VAL A 14 -4.09 -2.03 -4.91
C VAL A 14 -4.57 -2.02 -3.47
N TYR A 15 -3.97 -1.17 -2.65
CA TYR A 15 -4.32 -1.01 -1.24
C TYR A 15 -4.75 0.41 -0.96
N GLU A 16 -5.85 0.55 -0.21
CA GLU A 16 -6.33 1.85 0.25
C GLU A 16 -6.07 1.95 1.75
N ILE A 17 -5.34 2.97 2.16
CA ILE A 17 -4.95 3.14 3.55
C ILE A 17 -5.32 4.54 4.02
N GLU A 18 -6.01 4.62 5.14
CA GLU A 18 -6.38 5.89 5.74
C GLU A 18 -5.34 6.25 6.80
N ALA A 19 -4.74 7.42 6.64
CA ALA A 19 -3.70 7.89 7.54
C ALA A 19 -3.63 9.41 7.48
N HIS A 20 -2.86 10.02 8.39
CA HIS A 20 -2.70 11.47 8.43
C HIS A 20 -1.68 11.97 7.42
N THR A 21 -0.68 11.16 7.11
CA THR A 21 0.36 11.51 6.14
C THR A 21 0.68 10.30 5.25
N GLN A 22 1.28 10.58 4.08
CA GLN A 22 1.70 9.52 3.18
C GLN A 22 2.74 8.60 3.84
N LYS A 23 3.65 9.18 4.60
CA LYS A 23 4.70 8.42 5.27
C LYS A 23 4.11 7.42 6.27
N GLU A 24 3.09 7.86 6.99
CA GLU A 24 2.36 6.97 7.91
C GLU A 24 1.65 5.87 7.13
N ALA A 25 1.03 6.22 6.00
CA ALA A 25 0.36 5.24 5.16
C ALA A 25 1.33 4.19 4.62
N GLU A 26 2.53 4.63 4.23
CA GLU A 26 3.56 3.71 3.75
C GLU A 26 3.98 2.72 4.83
N LYS A 27 4.10 3.19 6.07
CA LYS A 27 4.45 2.33 7.20
C LYS A 27 3.36 1.31 7.48
N ILE A 28 2.10 1.74 7.41
CA ILE A 28 0.96 0.85 7.61
C ILE A 28 0.93 -0.21 6.52
N LEU A 29 1.18 0.19 5.27
CA LEU A 29 1.19 -0.73 4.14
C LEU A 29 2.22 -1.84 4.34
N VAL A 30 3.44 -1.49 4.73
CA VAL A 30 4.50 -2.46 4.95
C VAL A 30 4.15 -3.38 6.11
N LYS A 31 3.61 -2.81 7.19
CA LYS A 31 3.28 -3.59 8.39
C LYS A 31 2.15 -4.59 8.14
N GLU A 32 1.08 -4.16 7.46
CA GLU A 32 -0.09 -5.00 7.25
C GLU A 32 0.00 -5.86 5.99
N GLY A 33 0.67 -5.34 4.96
CA GLY A 33 0.78 -6.03 3.69
C GLY A 33 2.06 -6.83 3.51
N GLY A 34 2.96 -6.79 4.49
CA GLY A 34 4.29 -7.36 4.35
C GLY A 34 4.38 -8.87 4.35
N TYR A 35 3.34 -9.55 3.93
CA TYR A 35 3.31 -11.00 3.80
C TYR A 35 3.67 -11.42 2.41
N GLU A 36 4.30 -12.57 2.30
CA GLU A 36 4.49 -13.18 1.00
C GLU A 36 3.15 -13.73 0.55
N ILE A 37 2.68 -13.25 -0.59
CA ILE A 37 1.41 -13.68 -1.15
C ILE A 37 1.68 -14.29 -2.51
N THR A 38 1.16 -15.48 -2.74
CA THR A 38 1.27 -16.14 -4.03
C THR A 38 -0.14 -16.38 -4.58
N TYR A 39 -0.43 -15.79 -5.72
CA TYR A 39 -1.67 -16.01 -6.46
C TYR A 39 -1.29 -16.46 -7.85
N ASP A 40 -1.57 -17.69 -8.19
CA ASP A 40 -1.18 -18.24 -9.48
C ASP A 40 0.31 -17.98 -9.73
N ASP A 41 0.65 -17.09 -10.65
CA ASP A 41 2.03 -16.76 -10.98
C ASP A 41 2.52 -15.48 -10.31
N LEU A 42 1.71 -14.87 -9.44
CA LEU A 42 2.08 -13.65 -8.75
C LEU A 42 2.72 -13.97 -7.40
N TYR A 43 3.90 -13.44 -7.19
CA TYR A 43 4.62 -13.56 -5.91
C TYR A 43 4.95 -12.17 -5.41
N VAL A 44 4.54 -11.86 -4.18
CA VAL A 44 4.75 -10.55 -3.59
C VAL A 44 5.54 -10.70 -2.29
N GLU A 45 6.63 -9.96 -2.18
CA GLU A 45 7.48 -9.97 -1.01
C GLU A 45 7.38 -8.64 -0.26
N LYS A 46 7.94 -8.60 0.95
CA LYS A 46 7.96 -7.38 1.76
C LYS A 46 8.56 -6.21 1.00
N LYS A 47 9.62 -6.45 0.24
CA LYS A 47 10.28 -5.38 -0.52
C LYS A 47 9.35 -4.72 -1.55
N ASP A 48 8.36 -5.47 -2.05
CA ASP A 48 7.41 -4.92 -3.01
C ASP A 48 6.49 -3.91 -2.34
N TYR A 49 6.14 -4.15 -1.08
CA TYR A 49 5.35 -3.20 -0.31
C TYR A 49 6.16 -1.96 0.06
N GLU A 50 7.45 -2.13 0.33
CA GLU A 50 8.33 -1.01 0.62
C GLU A 50 8.53 -0.11 -0.59
N ASN A 51 8.40 -0.67 -1.79
CA ASN A 51 8.57 0.05 -3.05
C ASN A 51 7.25 0.31 -3.76
N ALA A 52 6.13 0.22 -3.04
CA ALA A 52 4.82 0.45 -3.61
C ALA A 52 4.69 1.87 -4.16
N THR A 53 3.94 2.00 -5.25
CA THR A 53 3.71 3.27 -5.91
C THR A 53 2.41 3.90 -5.41
N LEU A 54 2.50 5.14 -4.94
CA LEU A 54 1.30 5.89 -4.58
C LEU A 54 0.59 6.30 -5.87
N ILE A 55 -0.66 5.90 -6.02
CA ILE A 55 -1.43 6.21 -7.22
C ILE A 55 -2.55 7.21 -6.96
N SER A 56 -2.91 7.43 -5.70
CA SER A 56 -3.99 8.35 -5.38
C SER A 56 -3.92 8.78 -3.92
N GLU A 57 -4.28 10.03 -3.69
CA GLU A 57 -4.41 10.57 -2.35
C GLU A 57 -5.73 11.33 -2.29
N GLU A 58 -6.57 11.02 -1.31
CA GLU A 58 -7.87 11.64 -1.15
C GLU A 58 -8.01 12.15 0.28
N LYS A 59 -8.41 13.41 0.43
CA LYS A 59 -8.70 13.97 1.74
C LYS A 59 -10.07 13.49 2.20
N LEU A 60 -10.11 12.94 3.39
CA LEU A 60 -11.36 12.47 3.99
C LEU A 60 -11.99 13.57 4.85
N PRO A 61 -13.32 13.61 4.92
CA PRO A 61 -14.01 14.58 5.77
C PRO A 61 -13.76 14.36 7.24
#